data_b57a080f77063d7563b56bea93a819a5
#
_entry.id   b57a080f77063d7563b56bea93a819a5
#
_cell.length_a   1.000
_cell.length_b   1.000
_cell.length_c   1.000
_cell.angle_alpha   90.00
_cell.angle_beta   90.00
_cell.angle_gamma   90.00
#
_symmetry.space_group_name_H-M   'P 1'
#
loop_
_entity.id
_entity.type
_entity.pdbx_description
1 polymer ?
#
loop_
_entity_poly.entity_id
_entity_poly.type
_entity_poly.pdbx_seq_one_letter_code
_entity_poly.pdbx_strand_id
1 'polypeptide(L)'
;MDECGGPVHALMSCAGVADGTPGIEKINFAGHRHLVERMLAGGMLPRGGAIGFISSAAGLGWEASWDQVKEYLDTPDFDSASAWANEHGWADYFHSKQAVCGYVARQAFPLLRDHGIRINAICPGPTDTPLAQANAEMWLGFGADFREEAGIEASTPLEQAYALVFLCSDAAAAISGITLISDVGYISSGITESYPPASAAAGFLLGRM
;
A
#
# COMPACT_ATOMS: atom_id res chain seq x y z
N MET A 1 21.73 7.98 -2.92
CA MET A 1 21.04 9.29 -2.72
C MET A 1 21.85 10.44 -3.28
N ASP A 2 23.15 10.37 -3.24
CA ASP A 2 24.04 11.44 -3.78
C ASP A 2 23.88 11.69 -5.29
N GLU A 3 23.36 10.72 -6.03
CA GLU A 3 23.09 10.83 -7.47
C GLU A 3 21.72 11.44 -7.82
N CYS A 4 20.86 11.68 -6.82
CA CYS A 4 19.50 12.18 -7.05
C CYS A 4 19.45 13.65 -7.52
N GLY A 5 20.55 14.39 -7.35
CA GLY A 5 20.76 15.72 -7.94
C GLY A 5 19.92 16.86 -7.37
N GLY A 6 19.06 16.65 -6.37
CA GLY A 6 18.24 17.70 -5.77
C GLY A 6 17.06 17.21 -4.93
N PRO A 7 16.18 18.13 -4.48
CA PRO A 7 15.03 17.79 -3.66
C PRO A 7 14.00 16.97 -4.43
N VAL A 8 13.38 16.01 -3.73
CA VAL A 8 12.32 15.13 -4.23
C VAL A 8 10.97 15.62 -3.69
N HIS A 9 10.15 16.24 -4.53
CA HIS A 9 8.84 16.76 -4.14
C HIS A 9 7.75 15.71 -4.08
N ALA A 10 7.91 14.60 -4.83
CA ALA A 10 7.00 13.45 -4.78
C ALA A 10 7.82 12.16 -4.78
N LEU A 11 7.70 11.37 -3.71
CA LEU A 11 8.25 10.03 -3.63
C LEU A 11 7.14 9.02 -3.86
N MET A 12 7.21 8.27 -4.96
CA MET A 12 6.27 7.17 -5.25
C MET A 12 6.95 5.83 -5.02
N SER A 13 6.60 5.17 -3.93
CA SER A 13 7.23 3.93 -3.47
C SER A 13 6.43 2.73 -4.00
N CYS A 14 6.86 2.18 -5.15
CA CYS A 14 6.10 1.21 -5.92
C CYS A 14 6.75 -0.19 -6.01
N ALA A 15 7.94 -0.39 -5.45
CA ALA A 15 8.60 -1.69 -5.47
C ALA A 15 7.78 -2.73 -4.69
N GLY A 16 7.73 -3.96 -5.20
CA GLY A 16 7.02 -5.04 -4.53
C GLY A 16 7.22 -6.36 -5.23
N VAL A 17 7.13 -7.43 -4.46
CA VAL A 17 7.26 -8.82 -4.90
C VAL A 17 6.14 -9.67 -4.31
N ALA A 18 5.90 -10.85 -4.91
CA ALA A 18 4.92 -11.83 -4.43
C ALA A 18 5.51 -12.75 -3.36
N ASP A 19 4.61 -13.51 -2.72
CA ASP A 19 4.97 -14.57 -1.78
C ASP A 19 5.96 -15.57 -2.38
N GLY A 20 6.77 -16.16 -1.52
CA GLY A 20 7.86 -17.06 -1.92
C GLY A 20 9.15 -16.33 -2.32
N THR A 21 9.15 -14.99 -2.40
CA THR A 21 10.38 -14.22 -2.62
C THR A 21 11.14 -14.06 -1.31
N PRO A 22 12.40 -14.54 -1.20
CA PRO A 22 13.19 -14.34 0.00
C PRO A 22 13.38 -12.85 0.33
N GLY A 23 13.13 -12.47 1.58
CA GLY A 23 13.23 -11.07 2.02
C GLY A 23 12.07 -10.18 1.57
N ILE A 24 10.91 -10.75 1.31
CA ILE A 24 9.71 -10.01 0.92
C ILE A 24 9.38 -8.87 1.90
N GLU A 25 9.55 -9.06 3.20
CA GLU A 25 9.35 -8.07 4.23
C GLU A 25 10.28 -6.85 4.07
N LYS A 26 11.51 -7.10 3.59
CA LYS A 26 12.50 -6.06 3.29
C LYS A 26 12.11 -5.24 2.08
N ILE A 27 11.61 -5.92 1.04
CA ILE A 27 11.27 -5.29 -0.24
C ILE A 27 9.94 -4.57 -0.14
N ASN A 28 8.90 -5.24 0.40
CA ASN A 28 7.54 -4.71 0.38
C ASN A 28 7.25 -3.67 1.46
N PHE A 29 8.03 -3.62 2.54
CA PHE A 29 7.78 -2.66 3.62
C PHE A 29 9.04 -2.06 4.25
N ALA A 30 9.94 -2.84 4.88
CA ALA A 30 11.03 -2.29 5.67
C ALA A 30 11.96 -1.38 4.85
N GLY A 31 12.23 -1.74 3.60
CA GLY A 31 13.04 -0.95 2.67
C GLY A 31 12.38 0.38 2.29
N HIS A 32 11.07 0.38 2.09
CA HIS A 32 10.31 1.60 1.82
C HIS A 32 10.34 2.56 3.02
N ARG A 33 10.08 2.03 4.23
CA ARG A 33 10.19 2.79 5.47
C ARG A 33 11.59 3.37 5.64
N HIS A 34 12.62 2.54 5.50
CA HIS A 34 14.02 2.97 5.60
C HIS A 34 14.37 4.05 4.59
N LEU A 35 13.91 3.92 3.34
CA LEU A 35 14.12 4.96 2.31
C LEU A 35 13.51 6.31 2.74
N VAL A 36 12.27 6.33 3.22
CA VAL A 36 11.61 7.55 3.71
C VAL A 36 12.41 8.16 4.86
N GLU A 37 12.80 7.36 5.86
CA GLU A 37 13.60 7.81 7.01
C GLU A 37 14.93 8.42 6.57
N ARG A 38 15.63 7.79 5.64
CA ARG A 38 16.91 8.29 5.10
C ARG A 38 16.75 9.57 4.30
N MET A 39 15.69 9.68 3.51
CA MET A 39 15.43 10.89 2.71
C MET A 39 15.04 12.08 3.59
N LEU A 40 14.28 11.84 4.66
CA LEU A 40 13.94 12.86 5.67
C LEU A 40 15.19 13.33 6.40
N ALA A 41 16.00 12.39 6.93
CA ALA A 41 17.25 12.72 7.63
C ALA A 41 18.25 13.46 6.74
N GLY A 42 18.26 13.18 5.43
CA GLY A 42 19.10 13.84 4.43
C GLY A 42 18.52 15.18 3.90
N GLY A 43 17.34 15.61 4.38
CA GLY A 43 16.69 16.85 3.92
C GLY A 43 16.26 16.80 2.44
N MET A 44 16.09 15.61 1.88
CA MET A 44 15.76 15.44 0.46
C MET A 44 14.26 15.64 0.16
N LEU A 45 13.40 15.46 1.16
CA LEU A 45 11.97 15.68 1.04
C LEU A 45 11.61 17.07 1.61
N PRO A 46 11.35 18.07 0.74
CA PRO A 46 11.07 19.43 1.17
C PRO A 46 9.65 19.57 1.74
N ARG A 47 9.41 20.65 2.47
CA ARG A 47 8.04 21.04 2.87
C ARG A 47 7.15 21.22 1.63
N GLY A 48 5.90 20.76 1.74
CA GLY A 48 4.97 20.71 0.60
C GLY A 48 5.10 19.45 -0.24
N GLY A 49 6.09 18.59 0.06
CA GLY A 49 6.24 17.31 -0.62
C GLY A 49 5.14 16.29 -0.30
N ALA A 50 5.13 15.22 -1.06
CA ALA A 50 4.19 14.11 -0.87
C ALA A 50 4.87 12.75 -1.03
N ILE A 51 4.39 11.77 -0.26
CA ILE A 51 4.81 10.37 -0.33
C ILE A 51 3.59 9.53 -0.70
N GLY A 52 3.74 8.70 -1.73
CA GLY A 52 2.72 7.77 -2.18
C GLY A 52 3.22 6.33 -2.18
N PHE A 53 2.40 5.42 -1.70
CA PHE A 53 2.70 3.98 -1.67
C PHE A 53 1.72 3.19 -2.54
N ILE A 54 2.22 2.10 -3.12
CA ILE A 54 1.39 1.03 -3.65
C ILE A 54 1.26 -0.06 -2.59
N SER A 55 0.09 -0.09 -1.92
CA SER A 55 -0.29 -1.23 -1.10
C SER A 55 -1.00 -2.29 -1.95
N SER A 56 -2.15 -2.77 -1.51
CA SER A 56 -2.99 -3.76 -2.18
C SER A 56 -4.35 -3.82 -1.49
N ALA A 57 -5.36 -4.41 -2.14
CA ALA A 57 -6.56 -4.86 -1.45
C ALA A 57 -6.24 -5.78 -0.25
N ALA A 58 -5.15 -6.55 -0.32
CA ALA A 58 -4.64 -7.37 0.79
C ALA A 58 -4.18 -6.54 2.01
N GLY A 59 -3.92 -5.25 1.87
CA GLY A 59 -3.56 -4.35 2.98
C GLY A 59 -4.76 -3.76 3.72
N LEU A 60 -5.96 -3.94 3.20
CA LEU A 60 -7.18 -3.49 3.87
C LEU A 60 -7.41 -4.27 5.17
N GLY A 61 -8.22 -3.72 6.07
CA GLY A 61 -8.50 -4.38 7.36
C GLY A 61 -7.31 -4.36 8.35
N TRP A 62 -6.24 -3.63 8.04
CA TRP A 62 -5.08 -3.47 8.93
C TRP A 62 -5.46 -2.99 10.34
N GLU A 63 -6.58 -2.30 10.48
CA GLU A 63 -7.11 -1.84 11.77
C GLU A 63 -7.45 -3.00 12.70
N ALA A 64 -7.92 -4.12 12.16
CA ALA A 64 -8.20 -5.32 12.94
C ALA A 64 -6.93 -5.97 13.51
N SER A 65 -5.79 -5.75 12.85
CA SER A 65 -4.45 -6.21 13.27
C SER A 65 -3.60 -5.10 13.89
N TRP A 66 -4.23 -4.00 14.35
CA TRP A 66 -3.50 -2.79 14.75
C TRP A 66 -2.41 -3.02 15.80
N ASP A 67 -2.64 -3.88 16.77
CA ASP A 67 -1.64 -4.13 17.83
C ASP A 67 -0.35 -4.73 17.24
N GLN A 68 -0.45 -5.72 16.36
CA GLN A 68 0.70 -6.31 15.69
C GLN A 68 1.33 -5.34 14.68
N VAL A 69 0.50 -4.63 13.90
CA VAL A 69 0.99 -3.56 13.00
C VAL A 69 1.81 -2.57 13.80
N LYS A 70 1.28 -2.13 14.95
CA LYS A 70 1.95 -1.16 15.81
C LYS A 70 3.30 -1.68 16.32
N GLU A 71 3.37 -2.91 16.81
CA GLU A 71 4.61 -3.54 17.26
C GLU A 71 5.64 -3.59 16.12
N TYR A 72 5.22 -3.98 14.92
CA TYR A 72 6.09 -3.99 13.74
C TYR A 72 6.60 -2.57 13.40
N LEU A 73 5.74 -1.56 13.44
CA LEU A 73 6.10 -0.17 13.19
C LEU A 73 6.99 0.44 14.29
N ASP A 74 6.95 -0.08 15.52
CA ASP A 74 7.77 0.36 16.65
C ASP A 74 9.18 -0.21 16.62
N THR A 75 9.50 -1.14 15.72
CA THR A 75 10.87 -1.64 15.55
C THR A 75 11.82 -0.49 15.20
N PRO A 76 13.04 -0.44 15.82
CA PRO A 76 13.88 0.76 15.77
C PRO A 76 14.53 1.02 14.40
N ASP A 77 14.77 -0.02 13.61
CA ASP A 77 15.53 0.05 12.36
C ASP A 77 15.12 -1.03 11.34
N PHE A 78 15.76 -1.00 10.18
CA PHE A 78 15.53 -1.92 9.08
C PHE A 78 15.76 -3.39 9.44
N ASP A 79 16.86 -3.69 10.14
CA ASP A 79 17.24 -5.07 10.47
C ASP A 79 16.32 -5.64 11.56
N SER A 80 15.98 -4.84 12.56
CA SER A 80 15.00 -5.18 13.61
C SER A 80 13.60 -5.40 13.02
N ALA A 81 13.18 -4.60 12.04
CA ALA A 81 11.92 -4.78 11.35
C ALA A 81 11.88 -6.12 10.60
N SER A 82 12.94 -6.44 9.84
CA SER A 82 13.04 -7.72 9.15
C SER A 82 13.04 -8.91 10.12
N ALA A 83 13.80 -8.81 11.22
CA ALA A 83 13.86 -9.86 12.24
C ALA A 83 12.47 -10.09 12.86
N TRP A 84 11.80 -9.02 13.28
CA TRP A 84 10.47 -9.09 13.87
C TRP A 84 9.44 -9.76 12.92
N ALA A 85 9.43 -9.35 11.64
CA ALA A 85 8.51 -9.93 10.67
C ALA A 85 8.73 -11.43 10.47
N ASN A 86 9.99 -11.89 10.42
CA ASN A 86 10.30 -13.31 10.31
C ASN A 86 9.92 -14.09 11.58
N GLU A 87 10.16 -13.53 12.76
CA GLU A 87 9.84 -14.17 14.04
C GLU A 87 8.34 -14.33 14.26
N HIS A 88 7.53 -13.35 13.81
CA HIS A 88 6.10 -13.32 14.04
C HIS A 88 5.26 -13.84 12.85
N GLY A 89 5.90 -14.38 11.80
CA GLY A 89 5.19 -14.89 10.62
C GLY A 89 4.59 -13.79 9.74
N TRP A 90 5.17 -12.58 9.74
CA TRP A 90 4.75 -11.42 8.97
C TRP A 90 5.58 -11.18 7.71
N ALA A 91 6.50 -12.11 7.39
CA ALA A 91 7.33 -12.04 6.19
C ALA A 91 6.58 -12.60 4.96
N ASP A 92 5.41 -12.07 4.68
CA ASP A 92 4.55 -12.43 3.54
C ASP A 92 3.94 -11.20 2.86
N TYR A 93 3.21 -11.44 1.77
CA TYR A 93 2.60 -10.37 0.99
C TYR A 93 1.51 -9.65 1.77
N PHE A 94 0.57 -10.39 2.38
CA PHE A 94 -0.60 -9.85 3.06
C PHE A 94 -0.19 -8.90 4.20
N HIS A 95 0.62 -9.38 5.13
CA HIS A 95 1.06 -8.59 6.27
C HIS A 95 1.97 -7.42 5.86
N SER A 96 2.81 -7.59 4.84
CA SER A 96 3.62 -6.48 4.31
C SER A 96 2.76 -5.34 3.78
N LYS A 97 1.60 -5.65 3.14
CA LYS A 97 0.66 -4.64 2.63
C LYS A 97 -0.17 -4.01 3.74
N GLN A 98 -0.52 -4.76 4.79
CA GLN A 98 -1.12 -4.20 6.01
C GLN A 98 -0.15 -3.23 6.72
N ALA A 99 1.12 -3.59 6.82
CA ALA A 99 2.15 -2.73 7.40
C ALA A 99 2.28 -1.40 6.64
N VAL A 100 2.22 -1.41 5.31
CA VAL A 100 2.18 -0.18 4.50
C VAL A 100 0.98 0.69 4.85
N CYS A 101 -0.23 0.11 4.93
CA CYS A 101 -1.45 0.86 5.25
C CYS A 101 -1.37 1.47 6.65
N GLY A 102 -0.99 0.69 7.66
CA GLY A 102 -0.81 1.18 9.03
C GLY A 102 0.28 2.23 9.16
N TYR A 103 1.39 2.08 8.43
CA TYR A 103 2.46 3.07 8.39
C TYR A 103 1.97 4.41 7.81
N VAL A 104 1.26 4.39 6.70
CA VAL A 104 0.68 5.58 6.07
C VAL A 104 -0.24 6.31 7.03
N ALA A 105 -1.17 5.60 7.67
CA ALA A 105 -2.08 6.18 8.64
C ALA A 105 -1.34 6.77 9.86
N ARG A 106 -0.37 6.05 10.41
CA ARG A 106 0.40 6.48 11.59
C ARG A 106 1.29 7.67 11.31
N GLN A 107 1.90 7.73 10.12
CA GLN A 107 2.85 8.79 9.76
C GLN A 107 2.20 10.08 9.27
N ALA A 108 0.90 10.07 8.99
CA ALA A 108 0.22 11.24 8.45
C ALA A 108 0.39 12.50 9.31
N PHE A 109 0.15 12.40 10.60
CA PHE A 109 0.26 13.55 11.51
C PHE A 109 1.72 13.95 11.80
N PRO A 110 2.65 13.05 12.17
CA PRO A 110 4.05 13.40 12.37
C PRO A 110 4.70 14.05 11.13
N LEU A 111 4.54 13.47 9.95
CA LEU A 111 5.11 14.02 8.72
C LEU A 111 4.54 15.40 8.38
N LEU A 112 3.24 15.59 8.57
CA LEU A 112 2.62 16.89 8.31
C LEU A 112 3.09 17.94 9.32
N ARG A 113 3.11 17.61 10.61
CA ARG A 113 3.52 18.53 11.69
C ARG A 113 4.98 18.94 11.56
N ASP A 114 5.88 17.97 11.43
CA ASP A 114 7.30 18.19 11.56
C ASP A 114 7.96 18.59 10.23
N HIS A 115 7.46 18.04 9.14
CA HIS A 115 8.06 18.20 7.81
C HIS A 115 7.15 18.92 6.80
N GLY A 116 5.84 19.06 7.07
CA GLY A 116 4.87 19.60 6.12
C GLY A 116 4.70 18.71 4.89
N ILE A 117 4.83 17.40 5.05
CA ILE A 117 4.77 16.38 4.00
C ILE A 117 3.51 15.56 4.17
N ARG A 118 2.80 15.30 3.07
CA ARG A 118 1.64 14.40 3.03
C ARG A 118 2.08 12.97 2.70
N ILE A 119 1.34 11.99 3.20
CA ILE A 119 1.60 10.57 2.94
C ILE A 119 0.28 9.85 2.68
N ASN A 120 0.22 9.08 1.59
CA ASN A 120 -0.98 8.33 1.23
C ASN A 120 -0.59 6.99 0.57
N ALA A 121 -1.53 6.08 0.48
CA ALA A 121 -1.37 4.85 -0.32
C ALA A 121 -2.58 4.64 -1.23
N ILE A 122 -2.39 3.87 -2.29
CA ILE A 122 -3.47 3.22 -3.00
C ILE A 122 -3.48 1.73 -2.67
N CYS A 123 -4.68 1.14 -2.66
CA CYS A 123 -4.93 -0.28 -2.49
C CYS A 123 -5.56 -0.82 -3.77
N PRO A 124 -4.76 -1.18 -4.79
CA PRO A 124 -5.26 -1.72 -6.03
C PRO A 124 -6.01 -3.03 -5.83
N GLY A 125 -7.09 -3.21 -6.60
CA GLY A 125 -7.61 -4.51 -6.96
C GLY A 125 -6.74 -5.18 -8.04
N PRO A 126 -7.26 -6.20 -8.73
CA PRO A 126 -6.56 -6.87 -9.83
C PRO A 126 -6.05 -5.89 -10.88
N THR A 127 -4.75 -5.91 -11.09
CA THR A 127 -4.05 -5.03 -12.04
C THR A 127 -3.16 -5.88 -12.95
N ASP A 128 -3.30 -5.74 -14.25
CA ASP A 128 -2.56 -6.52 -15.23
C ASP A 128 -1.10 -6.06 -15.30
N THR A 129 -0.24 -6.79 -14.61
CA THR A 129 1.21 -6.56 -14.51
C THR A 129 1.95 -7.87 -14.73
N PRO A 130 3.24 -7.85 -15.10
CA PRO A 130 4.04 -9.07 -15.16
C PRO A 130 4.02 -9.86 -13.84
N LEU A 131 3.98 -9.18 -12.69
CA LEU A 131 3.88 -9.82 -11.37
C LEU A 131 2.52 -10.51 -11.18
N ALA A 132 1.41 -9.87 -11.60
CA ALA A 132 0.08 -10.46 -11.52
C ALA A 132 -0.08 -11.61 -12.50
N GLN A 133 0.48 -11.51 -13.70
CA GLN A 133 0.46 -12.59 -14.70
C GLN A 133 1.23 -13.83 -14.21
N ALA A 134 2.34 -13.65 -13.50
CA ALA A 134 3.08 -14.75 -12.87
C ALA A 134 2.27 -15.44 -11.73
N ASN A 135 1.22 -14.81 -11.23
CA ASN A 135 0.32 -15.31 -10.18
C ASN A 135 -1.16 -15.24 -10.62
N ALA A 136 -1.42 -15.45 -11.90
CA ALA A 136 -2.68 -15.11 -12.57
C ALA A 136 -3.92 -15.76 -11.93
N GLU A 137 -3.84 -17.04 -11.56
CA GLU A 137 -4.95 -17.76 -10.96
C GLU A 137 -5.45 -17.07 -9.68
N MET A 138 -4.56 -16.66 -8.81
CA MET A 138 -4.89 -16.00 -7.55
C MET A 138 -5.19 -14.51 -7.74
N TRP A 139 -4.36 -13.79 -8.47
CA TRP A 139 -4.41 -12.31 -8.48
C TRP A 139 -5.29 -11.75 -9.58
N LEU A 140 -5.26 -12.33 -10.79
CA LEU A 140 -6.17 -11.93 -11.87
C LEU A 140 -7.49 -12.70 -11.81
N GLY A 141 -7.50 -13.91 -11.22
CA GLY A 141 -8.72 -14.66 -10.94
C GLY A 141 -9.59 -14.03 -9.85
N PHE A 142 -9.01 -13.28 -8.91
CA PHE A 142 -9.77 -12.60 -7.86
C PHE A 142 -10.78 -11.61 -8.46
N GLY A 143 -12.10 -11.81 -8.20
CA GLY A 143 -13.17 -10.99 -8.74
C GLY A 143 -13.29 -11.01 -10.28
N ALA A 144 -12.85 -12.08 -10.94
CA ALA A 144 -12.96 -12.20 -12.39
C ALA A 144 -14.42 -12.22 -12.88
N ASP A 145 -15.28 -12.91 -12.16
CA ASP A 145 -16.73 -12.97 -12.37
C ASP A 145 -17.41 -11.59 -12.27
N PHE A 146 -16.99 -10.77 -11.29
CA PHE A 146 -17.44 -9.40 -11.17
C PHE A 146 -17.07 -8.57 -12.40
N ARG A 147 -15.83 -8.71 -12.87
CA ARG A 147 -15.38 -7.96 -14.05
C ARG A 147 -16.08 -8.43 -15.31
N GLU A 148 -16.29 -9.73 -15.47
CA GLU A 148 -17.05 -10.31 -16.60
C GLU A 148 -18.49 -9.76 -16.63
N GLU A 149 -19.19 -9.77 -15.48
CA GLU A 149 -20.55 -9.24 -15.38
C GLU A 149 -20.61 -7.73 -15.63
N ALA A 150 -19.62 -6.97 -15.16
CA ALA A 150 -19.51 -5.53 -15.37
C ALA A 150 -19.02 -5.15 -16.78
N GLY A 151 -18.55 -6.11 -17.59
CA GLY A 151 -17.99 -5.86 -18.92
C GLY A 151 -16.68 -5.07 -18.91
N ILE A 152 -15.83 -5.28 -17.88
CA ILE A 152 -14.55 -4.61 -17.70
C ILE A 152 -13.41 -5.61 -17.57
N GLU A 153 -12.19 -5.16 -17.86
CA GLU A 153 -10.96 -5.93 -17.67
C GLU A 153 -10.29 -5.61 -16.31
N ALA A 154 -9.23 -6.35 -15.99
CA ALA A 154 -8.35 -5.95 -14.89
C ALA A 154 -7.73 -4.57 -15.18
N SER A 155 -7.55 -3.77 -14.14
CA SER A 155 -6.94 -2.44 -14.29
C SER A 155 -5.54 -2.51 -14.90
N THR A 156 -5.16 -1.48 -15.61
CA THR A 156 -3.79 -1.32 -16.10
C THR A 156 -2.89 -0.64 -15.06
N PRO A 157 -1.57 -0.82 -15.12
CA PRO A 157 -0.64 -0.05 -14.27
C PRO A 157 -0.79 1.47 -14.39
N LEU A 158 -1.14 1.96 -15.60
CA LEU A 158 -1.33 3.39 -15.85
C LEU A 158 -2.55 3.94 -15.12
N GLU A 159 -3.66 3.21 -15.09
CA GLU A 159 -4.87 3.60 -14.34
C GLU A 159 -4.58 3.72 -12.85
N GLN A 160 -3.81 2.79 -12.29
CA GLN A 160 -3.36 2.87 -10.90
C GLN A 160 -2.40 4.04 -10.66
N ALA A 161 -1.51 4.31 -11.61
CA ALA A 161 -0.57 5.43 -11.52
C ALA A 161 -1.27 6.79 -11.48
N TYR A 162 -2.39 6.99 -12.20
CA TYR A 162 -3.16 8.23 -12.14
C TYR A 162 -3.66 8.55 -10.72
N ALA A 163 -4.17 7.56 -10.00
CA ALA A 163 -4.62 7.74 -8.62
C ALA A 163 -3.44 8.12 -7.70
N LEU A 164 -2.29 7.48 -7.86
CA LEU A 164 -1.09 7.77 -7.07
C LEU A 164 -0.52 9.15 -7.38
N VAL A 165 -0.47 9.54 -8.66
CA VAL A 165 -0.05 10.88 -9.10
C VAL A 165 -0.98 11.96 -8.52
N PHE A 166 -2.31 11.75 -8.57
CA PHE A 166 -3.28 12.64 -7.93
C PHE A 166 -2.96 12.83 -6.44
N LEU A 167 -2.80 11.73 -5.69
CA LEU A 167 -2.50 11.78 -4.24
C LEU A 167 -1.17 12.48 -3.91
N CYS A 168 -0.21 12.44 -4.83
CA CYS A 168 1.08 13.13 -4.69
C CYS A 168 1.08 14.57 -5.22
N SER A 169 0.02 15.01 -5.89
CA SER A 169 -0.10 16.37 -6.46
C SER A 169 -0.74 17.37 -5.50
N ASP A 170 -0.69 18.66 -5.85
CA ASP A 170 -1.35 19.73 -5.10
C ASP A 170 -2.88 19.62 -5.10
N ALA A 171 -3.46 18.92 -6.07
CA ALA A 171 -4.89 18.64 -6.10
C ALA A 171 -5.38 17.83 -4.88
N ALA A 172 -4.47 17.10 -4.22
CA ALA A 172 -4.73 16.34 -3.00
C ALA A 172 -4.23 17.06 -1.72
N ALA A 173 -4.12 18.38 -1.71
CA ALA A 173 -3.54 19.14 -0.58
C ALA A 173 -4.23 18.90 0.76
N ALA A 174 -5.52 18.57 0.76
CA ALA A 174 -6.29 18.26 1.97
C ALA A 174 -6.31 16.76 2.33
N ILE A 175 -5.56 15.91 1.60
CA ILE A 175 -5.59 14.46 1.75
C ILE A 175 -4.24 13.96 2.27
N SER A 176 -4.24 13.36 3.47
CA SER A 176 -3.07 12.69 4.06
C SER A 176 -3.52 11.57 5.00
N GLY A 177 -2.81 10.46 4.98
CA GLY A 177 -3.06 9.31 5.87
C GLY A 177 -4.11 8.33 5.34
N ILE A 178 -4.56 8.46 4.10
CA ILE A 178 -5.55 7.53 3.54
C ILE A 178 -4.92 6.37 2.78
N THR A 179 -5.66 5.27 2.75
CA THR A 179 -5.43 4.12 1.88
C THR A 179 -6.60 4.03 0.90
N LEU A 180 -6.42 4.61 -0.29
CA LEU A 180 -7.46 4.71 -1.30
C LEU A 180 -7.66 3.36 -1.99
N ILE A 181 -8.84 2.77 -1.87
CA ILE A 181 -9.22 1.56 -2.61
C ILE A 181 -9.39 1.93 -4.09
N SER A 182 -8.69 1.21 -4.96
CA SER A 182 -8.71 1.40 -6.43
C SER A 182 -8.97 0.06 -7.12
N ASP A 183 -10.24 -0.38 -7.07
CA ASP A 183 -10.69 -1.73 -7.44
C ASP A 183 -11.97 -1.74 -8.30
N VAL A 184 -12.27 -0.60 -8.92
CA VAL A 184 -13.50 -0.37 -9.72
C VAL A 184 -14.80 -0.71 -9.00
N GLY A 185 -14.78 -0.65 -7.64
CA GLY A 185 -15.97 -0.81 -6.80
C GLY A 185 -16.24 -2.24 -6.32
N TYR A 186 -15.33 -3.19 -6.54
CA TYR A 186 -15.52 -4.58 -6.12
C TYR A 186 -15.81 -4.70 -4.61
N ILE A 187 -14.95 -4.12 -3.77
CA ILE A 187 -15.12 -4.15 -2.30
C ILE A 187 -16.42 -3.43 -1.89
N SER A 188 -16.69 -2.27 -2.47
CA SER A 188 -17.92 -1.51 -2.16
C SER A 188 -19.19 -2.27 -2.53
N SER A 189 -19.19 -2.97 -3.66
CA SER A 189 -20.35 -3.77 -4.09
C SER A 189 -20.56 -5.01 -3.21
N GLY A 190 -19.50 -5.60 -2.67
CA GLY A 190 -19.60 -6.66 -1.68
C GLY A 190 -20.16 -6.19 -0.33
N ILE A 191 -19.70 -5.02 0.16
CA ILE A 191 -20.21 -4.42 1.41
C ILE A 191 -21.70 -4.09 1.34
N THR A 192 -22.13 -3.55 0.18
CA THR A 192 -23.51 -3.10 -0.02
C THR A 192 -24.44 -4.19 -0.54
N GLU A 193 -23.92 -5.38 -0.77
CA GLU A 193 -24.64 -6.51 -1.37
C GLU A 193 -25.20 -6.21 -2.78
N SER A 194 -24.73 -5.12 -3.43
CA SER A 194 -25.08 -4.85 -4.82
C SER A 194 -24.47 -5.86 -5.79
N TYR A 195 -23.41 -6.55 -5.35
CA TYR A 195 -22.86 -7.76 -5.95
C TYR A 195 -22.57 -8.79 -4.84
N PRO A 196 -23.56 -9.60 -4.44
CA PRO A 196 -23.46 -10.51 -3.30
C PRO A 196 -22.29 -11.50 -3.34
N PRO A 197 -21.84 -12.00 -4.52
CA PRO A 197 -20.69 -12.91 -4.56
C PRO A 197 -19.40 -12.30 -3.98
N ALA A 198 -19.24 -10.98 -3.98
CA ALA A 198 -18.09 -10.30 -3.39
C ALA A 198 -18.16 -10.12 -1.86
N SER A 199 -19.32 -10.37 -1.22
CA SER A 199 -19.54 -10.01 0.21
C SER A 199 -18.56 -10.71 1.15
N ALA A 200 -18.30 -12.01 0.95
CA ALA A 200 -17.37 -12.75 1.79
C ALA A 200 -15.92 -12.24 1.65
N ALA A 201 -15.49 -11.99 0.42
CA ALA A 201 -14.16 -11.46 0.13
C ALA A 201 -13.99 -10.03 0.69
N ALA A 202 -15.00 -9.17 0.52
CA ALA A 202 -15.00 -7.82 1.08
C ALA A 202 -14.96 -7.83 2.62
N GLY A 203 -15.74 -8.72 3.27
CA GLY A 203 -15.72 -8.92 4.72
C GLY A 203 -14.34 -9.35 5.21
N PHE A 204 -13.75 -10.35 4.57
CA PHE A 204 -12.40 -10.84 4.89
C PHE A 204 -11.34 -9.74 4.76
N LEU A 205 -11.27 -9.09 3.61
CA LEU A 205 -10.26 -8.06 3.34
C LEU A 205 -10.37 -6.85 4.27
N LEU A 206 -11.57 -6.55 4.75
CA LEU A 206 -11.81 -5.44 5.69
C LEU A 206 -11.70 -5.85 7.17
N GLY A 207 -11.36 -7.10 7.47
CA GLY A 207 -11.27 -7.60 8.84
C GLY A 207 -12.61 -7.57 9.59
N ARG A 208 -13.74 -7.76 8.88
CA ARG A 208 -15.11 -7.68 9.42
C ARG A 208 -15.79 -9.05 9.52
N MET A 209 -15.02 -10.15 9.45
CA MET A 209 -15.55 -11.51 9.64
C MET A 209 -15.41 -11.98 11.07
#